data_9848263348a31493270c9ba7e5ddd243
#
_entry.id   9848263348a31493270c9ba7e5ddd243
#
_cell.length_a   1.000
_cell.length_b   1.000
_cell.length_c   1.000
_cell.angle_alpha   90.00
_cell.angle_beta   90.00
_cell.angle_gamma   90.00
#
_symmetry.space_group_name_H-M   'P 1'
#
loop_
_entity.id
_entity.type
_entity.pdbx_description
1 polymer ?
#
loop_
_entity_poly.entity_id
_entity_poly.type
_entity_poly.pdbx_seq_one_letter_code
_entity_poly.pdbx_strand_id
1 'polypeptide(L)'
;MFSRFFIDRPVFSWVIAIIIMLAGILSISTLPVSQYPQIAPPQVSITATYPGASASTIENTVTQVIEQNLTGLDGYLYMQSTSDSAGRVSITVTFETGTNPDMAQVQVQNKISTALTSLPQVVQQLGVTIQKTSANFLMVVGFVSKDPSIKTADLGDFLTSNTVSYTHLRAHETLANLV
;
A
#
# COMPACT_ATOMS: atom_id res chain seq x y z
N MET A 1 46.80 28.67 3.06
CA MET A 1 46.97 28.91 4.52
C MET A 1 46.25 27.89 5.40
N PHE A 2 45.15 27.30 4.93
CA PHE A 2 44.41 26.29 5.73
C PHE A 2 45.21 24.99 6.01
N SER A 3 45.99 24.48 5.06
CA SER A 3 46.75 23.23 5.23
C SER A 3 47.79 23.31 6.35
N ARG A 4 48.39 24.46 6.55
CA ARG A 4 49.43 24.65 7.58
C ARG A 4 48.84 24.55 8.99
N PHE A 5 47.59 24.96 9.19
CA PHE A 5 46.90 24.85 10.48
C PHE A 5 46.67 23.37 10.89
N PHE A 6 46.39 22.50 9.93
CA PHE A 6 46.19 21.06 10.19
C PHE A 6 47.52 20.32 10.41
N ILE A 7 48.63 20.78 9.78
CA ILE A 7 49.96 20.21 9.96
C ILE A 7 50.50 20.53 11.36
N ASP A 8 50.28 21.75 11.84
CA ASP A 8 50.77 22.21 13.14
C ASP A 8 49.92 21.67 14.33
N ARG A 9 48.70 21.12 14.04
CA ARG A 9 47.81 20.57 15.06
C ARG A 9 47.21 19.22 14.65
N PRO A 10 47.98 18.14 14.68
CA PRO A 10 47.54 16.84 14.22
C PRO A 10 46.35 16.25 15.00
N VAL A 11 46.25 16.52 16.29
CA VAL A 11 45.13 16.08 17.15
C VAL A 11 43.80 16.62 16.63
N PHE A 12 43.77 17.89 16.22
CA PHE A 12 42.55 18.52 15.70
C PHE A 12 42.09 17.91 14.39
N SER A 13 43.04 17.52 13.53
CA SER A 13 42.74 16.81 12.27
C SER A 13 42.09 15.46 12.51
N TRP A 14 42.59 14.71 13.50
CA TRP A 14 42.02 13.41 13.87
C TRP A 14 40.61 13.53 14.43
N VAL A 15 40.32 14.52 15.27
CA VAL A 15 38.99 14.76 15.84
C VAL A 15 37.99 15.08 14.73
N ILE A 16 38.34 15.96 13.80
CA ILE A 16 37.48 16.28 12.66
C ILE A 16 37.22 15.04 11.78
N ALA A 17 38.26 14.26 11.49
CA ALA A 17 38.12 13.04 10.69
C ALA A 17 37.15 12.03 11.35
N ILE A 18 37.27 11.84 12.66
CA ILE A 18 36.37 10.95 13.41
C ILE A 18 34.93 11.48 13.40
N ILE A 19 34.71 12.78 13.58
CA ILE A 19 33.37 13.40 13.54
C ILE A 19 32.72 13.19 12.15
N ILE A 20 33.47 13.42 11.08
CA ILE A 20 32.97 13.23 9.72
C ILE A 20 32.65 11.75 9.47
N MET A 21 33.50 10.83 9.95
CA MET A 21 33.26 9.39 9.82
C MET A 21 31.98 8.98 10.57
N LEU A 22 31.79 9.41 11.80
CA LEU A 22 30.59 9.13 12.58
C LEU A 22 29.33 9.73 11.95
N ALA A 23 29.41 10.97 11.48
CA ALA A 23 28.31 11.60 10.73
C ALA A 23 27.95 10.82 9.46
N GLY A 24 28.95 10.32 8.73
CA GLY A 24 28.75 9.48 7.55
C GLY A 24 28.04 8.17 7.87
N ILE A 25 28.47 7.46 8.92
CA ILE A 25 27.85 6.21 9.37
C ILE A 25 26.41 6.44 9.80
N LEU A 26 26.12 7.48 10.58
CA LEU A 26 24.77 7.84 10.98
C LEU A 26 23.90 8.21 9.77
N SER A 27 24.43 8.92 8.80
CA SER A 27 23.72 9.30 7.58
C SER A 27 23.35 8.09 6.75
N ILE A 28 24.18 7.06 6.65
CA ILE A 28 23.87 5.83 5.91
C ILE A 28 22.67 5.11 6.51
N SER A 29 22.55 5.06 7.84
CA SER A 29 21.42 4.40 8.51
C SER A 29 20.08 5.12 8.34
N THR A 30 20.11 6.40 8.00
CA THR A 30 18.89 7.21 7.78
C THR A 30 18.49 7.34 6.32
N LEU A 31 19.32 6.85 5.38
CA LEU A 31 18.94 6.86 3.97
C LEU A 31 17.77 5.91 3.72
N PRO A 32 16.67 6.38 3.12
CA PRO A 32 15.58 5.51 2.71
C PRO A 32 16.07 4.61 1.58
N VAL A 33 16.24 3.31 1.86
CA VAL A 33 16.60 2.32 0.84
C VAL A 33 15.35 1.87 0.12
N SER A 34 15.03 2.51 -0.99
CA SER A 34 14.01 2.04 -1.92
C SER A 34 14.72 1.35 -3.10
N GLN A 35 14.53 0.04 -3.24
CA GLN A 35 15.12 -0.74 -4.34
C GLN A 35 14.56 -0.35 -5.71
N TYR A 36 13.35 0.20 -5.74
CA TYR A 36 12.70 0.69 -6.95
C TYR A 36 12.06 2.05 -6.68
N PRO A 37 12.27 3.05 -7.57
CA PRO A 37 11.53 4.29 -7.48
C PRO A 37 10.03 3.98 -7.57
N GLN A 38 9.23 4.53 -6.66
CA GLN A 38 7.77 4.42 -6.73
C GLN A 38 7.28 5.28 -7.90
N ILE A 39 7.25 4.70 -9.09
CA ILE A 39 6.82 5.37 -10.32
C ILE A 39 5.29 5.40 -10.39
N ALA A 40 4.62 4.42 -9.78
CA ALA A 40 3.17 4.37 -9.76
C ALA A 40 2.60 5.30 -8.67
N PRO A 41 1.62 6.13 -9.02
CA PRO A 41 0.91 6.98 -8.05
C PRO A 41 0.24 6.09 -6.99
N PRO A 42 0.24 6.51 -5.71
CA PRO A 42 -0.39 5.74 -4.65
C PRO A 42 -1.90 5.71 -4.83
N GLN A 43 -2.49 4.57 -4.52
CA GLN A 43 -3.92 4.34 -4.66
C GLN A 43 -4.52 3.82 -3.37
N VAL A 44 -5.75 4.24 -3.09
CA VAL A 44 -6.59 3.74 -2.00
C VAL A 44 -7.86 3.16 -2.58
N SER A 45 -8.13 1.90 -2.30
CA SER A 45 -9.35 1.19 -2.72
C SER A 45 -10.35 1.17 -1.57
N ILE A 46 -11.58 1.53 -1.89
CA ILE A 46 -12.73 1.53 -1.00
C ILE A 46 -13.71 0.50 -1.53
N THR A 47 -14.12 -0.45 -0.71
CA THR A 47 -15.08 -1.48 -1.08
C THR A 47 -16.25 -1.47 -0.12
N ALA A 48 -17.48 -1.43 -0.65
CA ALA A 48 -18.71 -1.57 0.09
C ALA A 48 -19.60 -2.63 -0.55
N THR A 49 -20.50 -3.23 0.24
CA THR A 49 -21.43 -4.24 -0.25
C THR A 49 -22.85 -3.89 0.15
N TYR A 50 -23.77 -3.94 -0.82
CA TYR A 50 -25.20 -3.76 -0.62
C TYR A 50 -25.97 -4.92 -1.26
N PRO A 51 -26.12 -6.06 -0.57
CA PRO A 51 -26.73 -7.26 -1.12
C PRO A 51 -28.18 -7.02 -1.57
N GLY A 52 -28.53 -7.53 -2.73
CA GLY A 52 -29.87 -7.46 -3.28
C GLY A 52 -30.26 -6.14 -3.95
N ALA A 53 -29.37 -5.14 -3.93
CA ALA A 53 -29.61 -3.90 -4.66
C ALA A 53 -29.14 -4.01 -6.11
N SER A 54 -29.83 -3.34 -7.05
CA SER A 54 -29.40 -3.23 -8.43
C SER A 54 -28.17 -2.30 -8.56
N ALA A 55 -27.38 -2.46 -9.63
CA ALA A 55 -26.22 -1.60 -9.87
C ALA A 55 -26.60 -0.10 -9.89
N SER A 56 -27.74 0.27 -10.49
CA SER A 56 -28.22 1.65 -10.52
C SER A 56 -28.64 2.17 -9.13
N THR A 57 -29.25 1.31 -8.30
CA THR A 57 -29.60 1.67 -6.93
C THR A 57 -28.35 1.92 -6.10
N ILE A 58 -27.35 1.06 -6.22
CA ILE A 58 -26.06 1.17 -5.51
C ILE A 58 -25.35 2.45 -5.94
N GLU A 59 -25.29 2.73 -7.23
CA GLU A 59 -24.68 3.92 -7.77
C GLU A 59 -25.26 5.20 -7.15
N ASN A 60 -26.59 5.30 -7.11
CA ASN A 60 -27.26 6.49 -6.60
C ASN A 60 -27.23 6.61 -5.07
N THR A 61 -27.23 5.50 -4.33
CA THR A 61 -27.38 5.53 -2.87
C THR A 61 -26.07 5.32 -2.12
N VAL A 62 -25.06 4.71 -2.74
CA VAL A 62 -23.78 4.40 -2.10
C VAL A 62 -22.63 5.09 -2.81
N THR A 63 -22.47 4.83 -4.12
CA THR A 63 -21.32 5.31 -4.88
C THR A 63 -21.25 6.83 -4.91
N GLN A 64 -22.33 7.49 -5.34
CA GLN A 64 -22.37 8.97 -5.41
C GLN A 64 -22.23 9.63 -4.03
N VAL A 65 -22.80 9.04 -2.98
CA VAL A 65 -22.67 9.56 -1.62
C VAL A 65 -21.23 9.50 -1.15
N ILE A 66 -20.53 8.41 -1.42
CA ILE A 66 -19.10 8.25 -1.10
C ILE A 66 -18.26 9.24 -1.92
N GLU A 67 -18.46 9.29 -3.23
CA GLU A 67 -17.73 10.19 -4.14
C GLU A 67 -17.84 11.67 -3.73
N GLN A 68 -19.03 12.11 -3.39
CA GLN A 68 -19.27 13.50 -2.94
C GLN A 68 -18.50 13.81 -1.66
N ASN A 69 -18.38 12.86 -0.74
CA ASN A 69 -17.66 13.03 0.51
C ASN A 69 -16.13 12.94 0.32
N LEU A 70 -15.64 12.28 -0.72
CA LEU A 70 -14.22 12.17 -1.03
C LEU A 70 -13.64 13.43 -1.70
N THR A 71 -14.45 14.43 -1.99
CA THR A 71 -13.97 15.70 -2.52
C THR A 71 -13.08 16.44 -1.51
N GLY A 72 -12.04 17.13 -1.99
CA GLY A 72 -11.12 17.93 -1.16
C GLY A 72 -10.13 17.08 -0.35
N LEU A 73 -9.70 15.95 -0.88
CA LEU A 73 -8.56 15.20 -0.39
C LEU A 73 -7.24 15.83 -0.89
N ASP A 74 -6.24 15.90 -0.01
CA ASP A 74 -4.93 16.44 -0.38
C ASP A 74 -4.21 15.50 -1.34
N GLY A 75 -3.63 16.04 -2.41
CA GLY A 75 -2.94 15.25 -3.42
C GLY A 75 -3.85 14.35 -4.26
N TYR A 76 -5.18 14.61 -4.27
CA TYR A 76 -6.13 13.90 -5.11
C TYR A 76 -5.87 14.17 -6.60
N LEU A 77 -5.80 13.10 -7.39
CA LEU A 77 -5.61 13.19 -8.84
C LEU A 77 -6.90 12.84 -9.59
N TYR A 78 -7.40 11.63 -9.41
CA TYR A 78 -8.69 11.16 -9.96
C TYR A 78 -9.23 9.98 -9.16
N MET A 79 -10.52 9.67 -9.34
CA MET A 79 -11.13 8.46 -8.83
C MET A 79 -11.84 7.69 -9.94
N GLN A 80 -11.93 6.39 -9.75
CA GLN A 80 -12.68 5.48 -10.61
C GLN A 80 -13.58 4.62 -9.75
N SER A 81 -14.86 4.54 -10.10
CA SER A 81 -15.86 3.77 -9.38
C SER A 81 -16.46 2.69 -10.27
N THR A 82 -16.75 1.56 -9.68
CA THR A 82 -17.44 0.45 -10.33
C THR A 82 -18.50 -0.10 -9.40
N SER A 83 -19.73 -0.21 -9.90
CA SER A 83 -20.87 -0.80 -9.20
C SER A 83 -21.35 -2.02 -9.97
N ASP A 84 -21.37 -3.19 -9.33
CA ASP A 84 -21.79 -4.43 -9.98
C ASP A 84 -23.22 -4.85 -9.56
N SER A 85 -23.81 -5.76 -10.36
CA SER A 85 -25.14 -6.31 -10.10
C SER A 85 -25.18 -7.31 -8.93
N ALA A 86 -24.02 -7.72 -8.41
CA ALA A 86 -23.92 -8.55 -7.21
C ALA A 86 -23.98 -7.73 -5.91
N GLY A 87 -24.17 -6.42 -6.03
CA GLY A 87 -24.29 -5.55 -4.87
C GLY A 87 -22.95 -5.02 -4.34
N ARG A 88 -21.88 -5.05 -5.11
CA ARG A 88 -20.56 -4.58 -4.71
C ARG A 88 -20.23 -3.24 -5.35
N VAL A 89 -19.66 -2.36 -4.55
CA VAL A 89 -19.06 -1.10 -4.98
C VAL A 89 -17.55 -1.19 -4.77
N SER A 90 -16.79 -0.76 -5.75
CA SER A 90 -15.35 -0.58 -5.65
C SER A 90 -14.98 0.81 -6.17
N ILE A 91 -14.41 1.64 -5.32
CA ILE A 91 -13.95 2.99 -5.65
C ILE A 91 -12.43 3.01 -5.44
N THR A 92 -11.70 3.34 -6.48
CA THR A 92 -10.24 3.52 -6.40
C THR A 92 -9.91 4.99 -6.53
N VAL A 93 -9.30 5.54 -5.50
CA VAL A 93 -8.81 6.92 -5.45
C VAL A 93 -7.32 6.91 -5.74
N THR A 94 -6.89 7.66 -6.74
CA THR A 94 -5.49 7.82 -7.14
C THR A 94 -4.99 9.18 -6.70
N PHE A 95 -3.83 9.20 -6.07
CA PHE A 95 -3.18 10.40 -5.54
C PHE A 95 -1.96 10.78 -6.38
N GLU A 96 -1.48 12.01 -6.23
CA GLU A 96 -0.27 12.49 -6.87
C GLU A 96 0.96 11.68 -6.45
N THR A 97 1.90 11.52 -7.37
CA THR A 97 3.17 10.83 -7.11
C THR A 97 3.94 11.56 -6.00
N GLY A 98 4.39 10.80 -5.00
CA GLY A 98 5.07 11.36 -3.82
C GLY A 98 4.17 11.59 -2.61
N THR A 99 2.85 11.44 -2.75
CA THR A 99 1.93 11.44 -1.61
C THR A 99 2.20 10.22 -0.74
N ASN A 100 2.24 10.42 0.59
CA ASN A 100 2.41 9.30 1.52
C ASN A 100 1.14 8.42 1.53
N PRO A 101 1.24 7.12 1.17
CA PRO A 101 0.08 6.23 1.08
C PRO A 101 -0.66 6.03 2.41
N ASP A 102 0.06 6.08 3.54
CA ASP A 102 -0.55 5.91 4.86
C ASP A 102 -1.38 7.14 5.24
N MET A 103 -0.88 8.34 4.94
CA MET A 103 -1.63 9.59 5.13
C MET A 103 -2.85 9.66 4.22
N ALA A 104 -2.71 9.26 2.96
CA ALA A 104 -3.82 9.18 2.01
C ALA A 104 -4.92 8.24 2.51
N GLN A 105 -4.55 7.06 3.02
CA GLN A 105 -5.50 6.12 3.61
C GLN A 105 -6.23 6.71 4.82
N VAL A 106 -5.52 7.40 5.72
CA VAL A 106 -6.12 8.04 6.90
C VAL A 106 -7.10 9.15 6.49
N GLN A 107 -6.76 9.98 5.50
CA GLN A 107 -7.65 11.02 4.99
C GLN A 107 -8.93 10.42 4.40
N VAL A 108 -8.79 9.38 3.57
CA VAL A 108 -9.93 8.64 3.00
C VAL A 108 -10.79 8.04 4.12
N GLN A 109 -10.17 7.40 5.12
CA GLN A 109 -10.87 6.82 6.26
C GLN A 109 -11.69 7.86 7.02
N ASN A 110 -11.15 9.05 7.26
CA ASN A 110 -11.85 10.14 7.94
C ASN A 110 -13.07 10.62 7.12
N LYS A 111 -12.90 10.78 5.80
CA LYS A 111 -14.00 11.19 4.90
C LYS A 111 -15.10 10.14 4.84
N ILE A 112 -14.73 8.85 4.74
CA ILE A 112 -15.70 7.74 4.74
C ILE A 112 -16.43 7.62 6.08
N SER A 113 -15.76 7.85 7.21
CA SER A 113 -16.40 7.84 8.52
C SER A 113 -17.51 8.88 8.61
N THR A 114 -17.33 10.04 7.98
CA THR A 114 -18.38 11.07 7.90
C THR A 114 -19.50 10.66 6.94
N ALA A 115 -19.17 10.09 5.79
CA ALA A 115 -20.12 9.62 4.79
C ALA A 115 -20.99 8.45 5.29
N LEU A 116 -20.46 7.63 6.22
CA LEU A 116 -21.08 6.39 6.68
C LEU A 116 -22.50 6.63 7.22
N THR A 117 -22.74 7.73 7.91
CA THR A 117 -24.05 8.09 8.45
C THR A 117 -25.11 8.37 7.38
N SER A 118 -24.69 8.71 6.17
CA SER A 118 -25.56 9.02 5.03
C SER A 118 -25.80 7.79 4.12
N LEU A 119 -25.13 6.67 4.40
CA LEU A 119 -25.29 5.43 3.63
C LEU A 119 -26.49 4.61 4.11
N PRO A 120 -27.06 3.71 3.27
CA PRO A 120 -28.10 2.78 3.68
C PRO A 120 -27.68 1.93 4.88
N GLN A 121 -28.62 1.65 5.79
CA GLN A 121 -28.36 0.93 7.05
C GLN A 121 -27.65 -0.42 6.83
N VAL A 122 -28.00 -1.14 5.78
CA VAL A 122 -27.35 -2.43 5.43
C VAL A 122 -25.88 -2.25 5.15
N VAL A 123 -25.50 -1.20 4.40
CA VAL A 123 -24.10 -0.89 4.10
C VAL A 123 -23.36 -0.45 5.36
N GLN A 124 -24.00 0.31 6.24
CA GLN A 124 -23.42 0.69 7.54
C GLN A 124 -23.11 -0.53 8.41
N GLN A 125 -24.03 -1.51 8.46
CA GLN A 125 -23.85 -2.74 9.25
C GLN A 125 -22.78 -3.66 8.72
N LEU A 126 -22.67 -3.81 7.39
CA LEU A 126 -21.62 -4.61 6.73
C LEU A 126 -20.27 -3.91 6.76
N GLY A 127 -20.28 -2.57 6.85
CA GLY A 127 -19.09 -1.74 6.87
C GLY A 127 -18.52 -1.46 5.48
N VAL A 128 -17.63 -0.49 5.46
CA VAL A 128 -16.84 -0.09 4.27
C VAL A 128 -15.39 -0.42 4.53
N THR A 129 -14.79 -1.20 3.64
CA THR A 129 -13.38 -1.59 3.74
C THR A 129 -12.52 -0.62 2.94
N ILE A 130 -11.44 -0.13 3.55
CA ILE A 130 -10.52 0.81 2.94
C ILE A 130 -9.11 0.23 3.01
N GLN A 131 -8.48 0.08 1.86
CA GLN A 131 -7.15 -0.52 1.75
C GLN A 131 -6.27 0.31 0.81
N LYS A 132 -5.01 0.49 1.18
CA LYS A 132 -4.02 1.00 0.26
C LYS A 132 -3.71 -0.07 -0.79
N THR A 133 -3.74 0.31 -2.05
CA THR A 133 -3.45 -0.58 -3.17
C THR A 133 -2.09 -0.20 -3.74
N SER A 134 -1.21 -1.18 -3.77
CA SER A 134 0.07 -1.06 -4.47
C SER A 134 -0.13 -1.60 -5.88
N ALA A 135 0.06 -0.78 -6.89
CA ALA A 135 -0.09 -1.19 -8.30
C ALA A 135 1.05 -2.12 -8.77
N ASN A 136 2.03 -2.39 -7.91
CA ASN A 136 3.20 -3.17 -8.27
C ASN A 136 3.03 -4.64 -7.91
N PHE A 137 2.55 -5.43 -8.87
CA PHE A 137 2.72 -6.88 -8.83
C PHE A 137 4.15 -7.21 -9.24
N LEU A 138 4.90 -7.83 -8.35
CA LEU A 138 6.26 -8.27 -8.65
C LEU A 138 6.23 -9.44 -9.66
N MET A 139 5.29 -10.36 -9.47
CA MET A 139 5.10 -11.54 -10.32
C MET A 139 3.71 -12.14 -10.08
N VAL A 140 3.09 -12.61 -11.14
CA VAL A 140 1.87 -13.42 -11.09
C VAL A 140 2.21 -14.79 -11.65
N VAL A 141 2.04 -15.84 -10.85
CA VAL A 141 2.31 -17.22 -11.26
C VAL A 141 0.99 -17.99 -11.31
N GLY A 142 0.67 -18.51 -12.48
CA GLY A 142 -0.48 -19.40 -12.71
C GLY A 142 -0.06 -20.86 -12.60
N PHE A 143 -0.77 -21.64 -11.80
CA PHE A 143 -0.56 -23.08 -11.67
C PHE A 143 -1.71 -23.83 -12.35
N VAL A 144 -1.38 -24.77 -13.20
CA VAL A 144 -2.35 -25.59 -13.92
C VAL A 144 -1.99 -27.07 -13.75
N SER A 145 -2.97 -27.88 -13.34
CA SER A 145 -2.80 -29.32 -13.32
C SER A 145 -2.99 -29.92 -14.72
N LYS A 146 -2.12 -30.86 -15.09
CA LYS A 146 -2.28 -31.69 -16.28
C LYS A 146 -3.23 -32.87 -16.06
N ASP A 147 -3.51 -33.21 -14.81
CA ASP A 147 -4.40 -34.30 -14.44
C ASP A 147 -5.81 -33.75 -14.21
N PRO A 148 -6.81 -34.17 -15.01
CA PRO A 148 -8.18 -33.69 -14.88
C PRO A 148 -8.90 -34.18 -13.62
N SER A 149 -8.32 -35.16 -12.88
CA SER A 149 -8.87 -35.65 -11.61
C SER A 149 -8.62 -34.70 -10.44
N ILE A 150 -7.62 -33.80 -10.54
CA ILE A 150 -7.25 -32.84 -9.50
C ILE A 150 -8.18 -31.63 -9.56
N LYS A 151 -8.96 -31.43 -8.50
CA LYS A 151 -9.86 -30.28 -8.39
C LYS A 151 -9.07 -29.02 -8.07
N THR A 152 -9.59 -27.87 -8.48
CA THR A 152 -9.00 -26.56 -8.20
C THR A 152 -8.80 -26.32 -6.70
N ALA A 153 -9.67 -26.87 -5.84
CA ALA A 153 -9.55 -26.80 -4.40
C ALA A 153 -8.30 -27.54 -3.87
N ASP A 154 -8.03 -28.74 -4.38
CA ASP A 154 -6.87 -29.55 -3.98
C ASP A 154 -5.56 -28.91 -4.42
N LEU A 155 -5.57 -28.27 -5.61
CA LEU A 155 -4.44 -27.48 -6.10
C LEU A 155 -4.20 -26.23 -5.25
N GLY A 156 -5.27 -25.56 -4.81
CA GLY A 156 -5.19 -24.42 -3.91
C GLY A 156 -4.61 -24.76 -2.55
N ASP A 157 -5.04 -25.89 -1.97
CA ASP A 157 -4.55 -26.39 -0.67
C ASP A 157 -3.07 -26.78 -0.74
N PHE A 158 -2.68 -27.48 -1.81
CA PHE A 158 -1.26 -27.80 -2.08
C PHE A 158 -0.39 -26.55 -2.19
N LEU A 159 -0.85 -25.53 -2.90
CA LEU A 159 -0.12 -24.28 -3.07
C LEU A 159 0.00 -23.51 -1.76
N THR A 160 -1.07 -23.45 -0.99
CA THR A 160 -1.09 -22.76 0.31
C THR A 160 -0.12 -23.43 1.29
N SER A 161 -0.11 -24.75 1.35
CA SER A 161 0.73 -25.49 2.29
C SER A 161 2.21 -25.52 1.88
N ASN A 162 2.52 -25.61 0.59
CA ASN A 162 3.89 -25.81 0.13
C ASN A 162 4.54 -24.54 -0.44
N THR A 163 3.82 -23.73 -1.22
CA THR A 163 4.41 -22.59 -1.94
C THR A 163 4.33 -21.31 -1.14
N VAL A 164 3.18 -21.01 -0.53
CA VAL A 164 2.97 -19.77 0.24
C VAL A 164 3.86 -19.75 1.48
N SER A 165 4.01 -20.86 2.19
CA SER A 165 4.89 -20.99 3.33
C SER A 165 6.35 -20.71 2.99
N TYR A 166 6.83 -21.20 1.84
CA TYR A 166 8.19 -20.98 1.40
C TYR A 166 8.43 -19.54 0.91
N THR A 167 7.47 -18.94 0.22
CA THR A 167 7.66 -17.61 -0.38
C THR A 167 7.40 -16.46 0.59
N HIS A 168 6.47 -16.63 1.56
CA HIS A 168 6.08 -15.56 2.49
C HIS A 168 6.74 -15.67 3.87
N LEU A 169 6.98 -16.87 4.38
CA LEU A 169 7.56 -17.06 5.71
C LEU A 169 9.09 -17.18 5.69
N ARG A 170 9.67 -17.88 4.70
CA ARG A 170 11.14 -18.05 4.63
C ARG A 170 11.89 -16.92 3.92
N ALA A 171 11.23 -16.09 3.12
CA ALA A 171 11.88 -14.91 2.56
C ALA A 171 12.34 -13.91 3.64
N HIS A 172 11.72 -13.92 4.82
CA HIS A 172 12.15 -13.12 5.97
C HIS A 172 13.31 -13.76 6.77
N GLU A 173 13.49 -15.09 6.71
CA GLU A 173 14.55 -15.77 7.48
C GLU A 173 15.92 -15.74 6.77
N THR A 174 15.95 -15.58 5.45
CA THR A 174 17.21 -15.57 4.69
C THR A 174 18.06 -14.32 4.91
N LEU A 175 17.50 -13.24 5.45
CA LEU A 175 18.25 -12.04 5.81
C LEU A 175 18.88 -12.10 7.21
N ALA A 176 18.42 -13.00 8.08
CA ALA A 176 18.92 -13.13 9.44
C ALA A 176 20.09 -14.16 9.59
N ASN A 177 20.33 -15.00 8.60
CA ASN A 177 21.32 -16.08 8.64
C ASN A 177 22.52 -15.86 7.70
N LEU A 178 22.75 -14.63 7.21
CA LEU A 178 23.95 -14.24 6.47
C LEU A 178 24.86 -13.37 7.35
N VAL A 179 25.24 -13.90 8.50
CA VAL A 179 26.40 -13.45 9.29
C VAL A 179 27.27 -14.66 9.58
#